data_b26bf03af77ef5c89b929e511a6f0417
#
_entry.id   b26bf03af77ef5c89b929e511a6f0417
#
_cell.length_a   1.000
_cell.length_b   1.000
_cell.length_c   1.000
_cell.angle_alpha   90.00
_cell.angle_beta   90.00
_cell.angle_gamma   90.00
#
_symmetry.space_group_name_H-M   'P 1'
#
loop_
_entity.id
_entity.type
_entity.pdbx_description
1 polymer ?
#
loop_
_entity_poly.entity_id
_entity_poly.type
_entity_poly.pdbx_seq_one_letter_code
_entity_poly.pdbx_strand_id
1 'polypeptide(L)'
;MTSSITPLVAMQGTLEKMADKFKEALPSTMDEWKFISVAKLTLNKNPKLVQADKNSLMQTFMRAAQDGLYLDGKEAAAVQYGNSVQYIPMVEGIIKVLHNSGLIKTICAEVVYENDLFDYELGTAPKITHKPLIIGDRGKPICVYAVAVTTNEGEYYEVMN
;
A
#
# COMPACT_ATOMS: atom_id res chain seq x y z
N MET A 1 -6.39 -37.87 -23.14
CA MET A 1 -5.98 -37.52 -21.77
C MET A 1 -6.26 -36.02 -21.58
N THR A 2 -7.43 -35.71 -21.04
CA THR A 2 -7.80 -34.31 -20.71
C THR A 2 -7.01 -33.90 -19.45
N SER A 3 -5.93 -33.15 -19.64
CA SER A 3 -5.21 -32.53 -18.55
C SER A 3 -6.17 -31.57 -17.83
N SER A 4 -6.60 -31.93 -16.63
CA SER A 4 -7.43 -31.08 -15.79
C SER A 4 -6.60 -29.85 -15.42
N ILE A 5 -6.91 -28.71 -16.05
CA ILE A 5 -6.27 -27.42 -15.73
C ILE A 5 -6.60 -27.13 -14.26
N THR A 6 -5.59 -26.99 -13.42
CA THR A 6 -5.82 -26.62 -12.02
C THR A 6 -6.44 -25.22 -11.92
N PRO A 7 -7.29 -24.94 -10.91
CA PRO A 7 -7.90 -23.61 -10.74
C PRO A 7 -6.88 -22.46 -10.76
N LEU A 8 -5.69 -22.72 -10.23
CA LEU A 8 -4.58 -21.75 -10.24
C LEU A 8 -4.12 -21.41 -11.67
N VAL A 9 -3.87 -22.43 -12.50
CA VAL A 9 -3.44 -22.25 -13.90
C VAL A 9 -4.54 -21.57 -14.72
N ALA A 10 -5.81 -21.93 -14.49
CA ALA A 10 -6.96 -21.28 -15.13
C ALA A 10 -7.05 -19.80 -14.78
N MET A 11 -6.81 -19.44 -13.50
CA MET A 11 -6.81 -18.03 -13.06
C MET A 11 -5.64 -17.26 -13.66
N GLN A 12 -4.45 -17.84 -13.69
CA GLN A 12 -3.28 -17.22 -14.32
C GLN A 12 -3.51 -16.92 -15.81
N GLY A 13 -4.11 -17.88 -16.54
CA GLY A 13 -4.52 -17.65 -17.92
C GLY A 13 -5.62 -16.59 -18.09
N THR A 14 -6.49 -16.42 -17.07
CA THR A 14 -7.49 -15.35 -17.08
C THR A 14 -6.82 -13.99 -16.94
N LEU A 15 -5.81 -13.84 -16.04
CA LEU A 15 -5.05 -12.61 -15.90
C LEU A 15 -4.35 -12.19 -17.20
N GLU A 16 -3.76 -13.14 -17.93
CA GLU A 16 -3.13 -12.87 -19.22
C GLU A 16 -4.14 -12.36 -20.27
N LYS A 17 -5.32 -12.96 -20.32
CA LYS A 17 -6.40 -12.55 -21.25
C LYS A 17 -6.95 -11.16 -20.92
N MET A 18 -6.68 -10.65 -19.73
CA MET A 18 -7.10 -9.31 -19.29
C MET A 18 -6.00 -8.26 -19.44
N ALA A 19 -4.89 -8.56 -20.12
CA ALA A 19 -3.75 -7.66 -20.26
C ALA A 19 -4.18 -6.27 -20.78
N ASP A 20 -5.01 -6.20 -21.82
CA ASP A 20 -5.50 -4.93 -22.37
C ASP A 20 -6.30 -4.12 -21.33
N LYS A 21 -7.14 -4.78 -20.52
CA LYS A 21 -7.91 -4.11 -19.46
C LYS A 21 -6.99 -3.60 -18.34
N PHE A 22 -5.94 -4.34 -17.99
CA PHE A 22 -4.95 -3.87 -17.05
C PHE A 22 -4.15 -2.70 -17.61
N LYS A 23 -3.78 -2.75 -18.89
CA LYS A 23 -3.11 -1.65 -19.58
C LYS A 23 -3.92 -0.35 -19.55
N GLU A 24 -5.23 -0.44 -19.77
CA GLU A 24 -6.14 0.71 -19.69
C GLU A 24 -6.28 1.25 -18.25
N ALA A 25 -6.21 0.38 -17.25
CA ALA A 25 -6.39 0.75 -15.85
C ALA A 25 -5.11 1.25 -15.18
N LEU A 26 -3.94 0.74 -15.60
CA LEU A 26 -2.65 1.07 -15.01
C LEU A 26 -2.22 2.52 -15.33
N PRO A 27 -1.53 3.19 -14.40
CA PRO A 27 -0.81 4.42 -14.72
C PRO A 27 0.20 4.19 -15.87
N SER A 28 0.40 5.20 -16.71
CA SER A 28 1.29 5.13 -17.90
C SER A 28 2.76 4.78 -17.57
N THR A 29 3.15 4.91 -16.31
CA THR A 29 4.49 4.56 -15.81
C THR A 29 4.66 3.09 -15.47
N MET A 30 3.58 2.29 -15.55
CA MET A 30 3.58 0.87 -15.21
C MET A 30 3.34 -0.01 -16.44
N ASP A 31 4.07 -1.12 -16.50
CA ASP A 31 3.95 -2.14 -17.53
C ASP A 31 2.94 -3.22 -17.12
N GLU A 32 1.99 -3.53 -18.01
CA GLU A 32 0.92 -4.49 -17.77
C GLU A 32 1.43 -5.93 -17.58
N TRP A 33 2.48 -6.31 -18.30
CA TRP A 33 3.04 -7.66 -18.19
C TRP A 33 3.80 -7.86 -16.88
N LYS A 34 4.49 -6.81 -16.42
CA LYS A 34 5.11 -6.81 -15.10
C LYS A 34 4.05 -6.90 -14.00
N PHE A 35 2.96 -6.15 -14.12
CA PHE A 35 1.83 -6.23 -13.18
C PHE A 35 1.24 -7.65 -13.14
N ILE A 36 0.94 -8.24 -14.29
CA ILE A 36 0.42 -9.61 -14.42
C ILE A 36 1.40 -10.62 -13.82
N SER A 37 2.69 -10.45 -14.04
CA SER A 37 3.72 -11.34 -13.48
C SER A 37 3.72 -11.30 -11.96
N VAL A 38 3.62 -10.13 -11.34
CA VAL A 38 3.50 -9.99 -9.88
C VAL A 38 2.19 -10.60 -9.38
N ALA A 39 1.08 -10.36 -10.07
CA ALA A 39 -0.22 -10.96 -9.73
C ALA A 39 -0.17 -12.50 -9.74
N LYS A 40 0.48 -13.11 -10.72
CA LYS A 40 0.72 -14.56 -10.76
C LYS A 40 1.57 -15.06 -9.60
N LEU A 41 2.64 -14.32 -9.25
CA LEU A 41 3.48 -14.65 -8.10
C LEU A 41 2.68 -14.60 -6.80
N THR A 42 1.76 -13.64 -6.66
CA THR A 42 0.86 -13.54 -5.50
C THR A 42 -0.05 -14.77 -5.39
N LEU A 43 -0.62 -15.23 -6.52
CA LEU A 43 -1.42 -16.46 -6.57
C LEU A 43 -0.58 -17.70 -6.25
N ASN A 44 0.67 -17.77 -6.70
CA ASN A 44 1.58 -18.88 -6.39
C ASN A 44 1.94 -18.91 -4.90
N LYS A 45 2.18 -17.75 -4.28
CA LYS A 45 2.46 -17.64 -2.84
C LYS A 45 1.25 -17.98 -1.97
N ASN A 46 0.05 -17.67 -2.44
CA ASN A 46 -1.20 -17.95 -1.73
C ASN A 46 -2.25 -18.61 -2.66
N PRO A 47 -2.13 -19.91 -2.93
CA PRO A 47 -3.05 -20.62 -3.81
C PRO A 47 -4.50 -20.67 -3.30
N LYS A 48 -4.74 -20.39 -2.01
CA LYS A 48 -6.09 -20.35 -1.44
C LYS A 48 -6.94 -19.22 -2.05
N LEU A 49 -6.33 -18.15 -2.54
CA LEU A 49 -7.04 -17.04 -3.17
C LEU A 49 -7.91 -17.47 -4.35
N VAL A 50 -7.49 -18.50 -5.11
CA VAL A 50 -8.28 -19.01 -6.25
C VAL A 50 -9.48 -19.87 -5.84
N GLN A 51 -9.60 -20.20 -4.55
CA GLN A 51 -10.75 -20.94 -3.99
C GLN A 51 -11.86 -19.97 -3.53
N ALA A 52 -11.55 -18.69 -3.38
CA ALA A 52 -12.52 -17.66 -3.06
C ALA A 52 -13.37 -17.26 -4.28
N ASP A 53 -14.33 -16.37 -4.06
CA ASP A 53 -15.15 -15.82 -5.14
C ASP A 53 -14.28 -15.18 -6.22
N LYS A 54 -14.44 -15.69 -7.45
CA LYS A 54 -13.66 -15.25 -8.60
C LYS A 54 -13.84 -13.76 -8.91
N ASN A 55 -15.04 -13.23 -8.72
CA ASN A 55 -15.32 -11.83 -9.02
C ASN A 55 -14.62 -10.91 -8.02
N SER A 56 -14.65 -11.24 -6.73
CA SER A 56 -13.92 -10.48 -5.70
C SER A 56 -12.42 -10.49 -5.92
N LEU A 57 -11.86 -11.63 -6.34
CA LEU A 57 -10.45 -11.76 -6.68
C LEU A 57 -10.08 -10.87 -7.89
N MET A 58 -10.90 -10.89 -8.96
CA MET A 58 -10.66 -10.07 -10.13
C MET A 58 -10.82 -8.57 -9.83
N GLN A 59 -11.79 -8.19 -9.01
CA GLN A 59 -11.94 -6.80 -8.53
C GLN A 59 -10.72 -6.34 -7.72
N THR A 60 -10.14 -7.23 -6.91
CA THR A 60 -8.91 -6.97 -6.15
C THR A 60 -7.74 -6.63 -7.08
N PHE A 61 -7.53 -7.42 -8.14
CA PHE A 61 -6.49 -7.12 -9.14
C PHE A 61 -6.78 -5.82 -9.89
N MET A 62 -8.04 -5.58 -10.26
CA MET A 62 -8.40 -4.36 -10.99
C MET A 62 -8.20 -3.09 -10.15
N ARG A 63 -8.58 -3.10 -8.86
CA ARG A 63 -8.33 -1.98 -7.94
C ARG A 63 -6.83 -1.72 -7.75
N ALA A 64 -6.04 -2.77 -7.58
CA ALA A 64 -4.59 -2.64 -7.49
C ALA A 64 -3.99 -2.01 -8.78
N ALA A 65 -4.49 -2.39 -9.96
CA ALA A 65 -4.07 -1.79 -11.22
C ALA A 65 -4.45 -0.30 -11.30
N GLN A 66 -5.68 0.07 -10.92
CA GLN A 66 -6.15 1.46 -10.91
C GLN A 66 -5.31 2.35 -9.98
N ASP A 67 -4.93 1.84 -8.81
CA ASP A 67 -4.08 2.58 -7.86
C ASP A 67 -2.60 2.53 -8.25
N GLY A 68 -2.22 1.75 -9.26
CA GLY A 68 -0.84 1.58 -9.67
C GLY A 68 0.03 0.89 -8.62
N LEU A 69 -0.54 -0.09 -7.90
CA LEU A 69 0.14 -0.81 -6.84
C LEU A 69 0.31 -2.29 -7.17
N TYR A 70 1.47 -2.84 -6.83
CA TYR A 70 1.70 -4.27 -6.94
C TYR A 70 1.14 -5.01 -5.72
N LEU A 71 0.53 -6.17 -5.96
CA LEU A 71 0.03 -7.07 -4.91
C LEU A 71 1.18 -7.97 -4.38
N ASP A 72 2.28 -7.37 -3.98
CA ASP A 72 3.51 -8.04 -3.55
C ASP A 72 3.60 -8.25 -2.03
N GLY A 73 2.63 -7.70 -1.28
CA GLY A 73 2.58 -7.69 0.17
C GLY A 73 3.33 -6.53 0.81
N LYS A 74 3.89 -5.60 0.01
CA LYS A 74 4.55 -4.36 0.45
C LYS A 74 3.75 -3.13 0.03
N GLU A 75 3.49 -2.98 -1.28
CA GLU A 75 2.64 -1.89 -1.79
C GLU A 75 1.16 -2.18 -1.53
N ALA A 76 0.71 -3.40 -1.79
CA ALA A 76 -0.65 -3.84 -1.50
C ALA A 76 -0.71 -5.35 -1.25
N ALA A 77 -1.79 -5.81 -0.64
CA ALA A 77 -2.08 -7.21 -0.38
C ALA A 77 -3.47 -7.63 -0.86
N ALA A 78 -3.56 -8.87 -1.34
CA ALA A 78 -4.82 -9.57 -1.57
C ALA A 78 -5.09 -10.47 -0.35
N VAL A 79 -6.11 -10.15 0.43
CA VAL A 79 -6.43 -10.88 1.67
C VAL A 79 -7.79 -11.53 1.55
N GLN A 80 -7.85 -12.83 1.86
CA GLN A 80 -9.11 -13.58 1.86
C GLN A 80 -9.83 -13.43 3.20
N TYR A 81 -11.08 -13.00 3.13
CA TYR A 81 -12.03 -12.95 4.24
C TYR A 81 -13.25 -13.84 3.88
N GLY A 82 -13.36 -14.98 4.53
CA GLY A 82 -14.38 -15.96 4.18
C GLY A 82 -14.25 -16.42 2.73
N ASN A 83 -15.29 -16.19 1.92
CA ASN A 83 -15.29 -16.51 0.49
C ASN A 83 -14.95 -15.32 -0.41
N SER A 84 -14.56 -14.17 0.13
CA SER A 84 -14.25 -12.95 -0.64
C SER A 84 -12.78 -12.60 -0.51
N VAL A 85 -12.19 -12.04 -1.57
CA VAL A 85 -10.85 -11.45 -1.55
C VAL A 85 -10.97 -9.94 -1.52
N GLN A 86 -10.21 -9.32 -0.62
CA GLN A 86 -10.16 -7.87 -0.47
C GLN A 86 -8.79 -7.33 -0.85
N TYR A 87 -8.82 -6.19 -1.52
CA TYR A 87 -7.66 -5.37 -1.81
C TYR A 87 -7.34 -4.50 -0.59
N ILE A 88 -6.12 -4.57 -0.08
CA ILE A 88 -5.65 -3.77 1.04
C ILE A 88 -4.37 -3.05 0.62
N PRO A 89 -4.41 -1.72 0.38
CA PRO A 89 -3.18 -0.96 0.19
C PRO A 89 -2.39 -0.94 1.50
N MET A 90 -1.09 -1.17 1.40
CA MET A 90 -0.16 -1.15 2.52
C MET A 90 0.50 0.24 2.63
N VAL A 91 1.19 0.50 3.72
CA VAL A 91 1.79 1.82 4.00
C VAL A 91 2.70 2.30 2.85
N GLU A 92 3.58 1.43 2.33
CA GLU A 92 4.45 1.77 1.19
C GLU A 92 3.65 2.13 -0.06
N GLY A 93 2.54 1.41 -0.33
CA GLY A 93 1.64 1.71 -1.44
C GLY A 93 0.92 3.03 -1.27
N ILE A 94 0.39 3.33 -0.08
CA ILE A 94 -0.26 4.61 0.21
C ILE A 94 0.72 5.77 -0.01
N ILE A 95 1.93 5.66 0.51
CA ILE A 95 3.00 6.66 0.32
C ILE A 95 3.33 6.84 -1.17
N LYS A 96 3.43 5.74 -1.92
CA LYS A 96 3.67 5.76 -3.37
C LYS A 96 2.55 6.50 -4.12
N VAL A 97 1.29 6.21 -3.82
CA VAL A 97 0.13 6.91 -4.43
C VAL A 97 0.15 8.38 -4.11
N LEU A 98 0.44 8.76 -2.86
CA LEU A 98 0.55 10.15 -2.44
C LEU A 98 1.67 10.89 -3.19
N HIS A 99 2.86 10.30 -3.32
CA HIS A 99 3.94 10.90 -4.10
C HIS A 99 3.60 11.01 -5.59
N ASN A 100 3.01 9.97 -6.16
CA ASN A 100 2.63 9.97 -7.58
C ASN A 100 1.50 10.96 -7.91
N SER A 101 0.69 11.35 -6.93
CA SER A 101 -0.34 12.38 -7.12
C SER A 101 0.23 13.77 -7.41
N GLY A 102 1.50 14.00 -7.11
CA GLY A 102 2.15 15.33 -7.20
C GLY A 102 1.64 16.34 -6.17
N LEU A 103 0.74 15.95 -5.26
CA LEU A 103 0.18 16.84 -4.23
C LEU A 103 1.04 16.89 -2.96
N ILE A 104 1.84 15.85 -2.70
CA ILE A 104 2.68 15.74 -1.51
C ILE A 104 4.13 16.02 -1.85
N LYS A 105 4.72 16.98 -1.15
CA LYS A 105 6.14 17.33 -1.21
C LYS A 105 6.98 16.41 -0.33
N THR A 106 6.54 16.24 0.93
CA THR A 106 7.17 15.34 1.90
C THR A 106 6.12 14.72 2.81
N ILE A 107 6.38 13.51 3.27
CA ILE A 107 5.63 12.85 4.34
C ILE A 107 6.62 12.10 5.21
N CYS A 108 6.52 12.25 6.52
CA CYS A 108 7.31 11.51 7.49
C CYS A 108 6.47 11.11 8.69
N ALA A 109 6.87 10.04 9.35
CA ALA A 109 6.30 9.61 10.62
C ALA A 109 7.43 9.17 11.54
N GLU A 110 7.34 9.55 12.81
CA GLU A 110 8.37 9.29 13.79
C GLU A 110 7.78 8.83 15.12
N VAL A 111 8.56 8.03 15.84
CA VAL A 111 8.23 7.58 17.20
C VAL A 111 8.96 8.46 18.20
N VAL A 112 8.22 8.99 19.15
CA VAL A 112 8.74 9.79 20.26
C VAL A 112 8.89 8.90 21.48
N TYR A 113 10.02 9.04 22.16
CA TYR A 113 10.35 8.28 23.37
C TYR A 113 10.43 9.19 24.60
N GLU A 114 10.34 8.59 25.79
CA GLU A 114 10.26 9.29 27.09
C GLU A 114 11.37 10.34 27.31
N ASN A 115 12.59 10.05 26.84
CA ASN A 115 13.77 10.91 27.06
C ASN A 115 14.09 11.81 25.84
N ASP A 116 13.24 11.79 24.81
CA ASP A 116 13.34 12.76 23.72
C ASP A 116 12.78 14.11 24.14
N LEU A 117 13.31 15.21 23.59
CA LEU A 117 12.67 16.50 23.72
C LEU A 117 11.57 16.57 22.65
N PHE A 118 10.31 16.59 23.09
CA PHE A 118 9.16 16.65 22.20
C PHE A 118 8.17 17.69 22.70
N ASP A 119 7.72 18.53 21.79
CA ASP A 119 6.69 19.55 22.03
C ASP A 119 5.85 19.73 20.77
N TYR A 120 4.55 19.93 20.92
CA TYR A 120 3.66 20.20 19.80
C TYR A 120 2.55 21.20 20.20
N GLU A 121 2.22 22.06 19.27
CA GLU A 121 1.16 23.03 19.38
C GLU A 121 0.10 22.76 18.32
N LEU A 122 -1.16 22.81 18.73
CA LEU A 122 -2.33 22.72 17.82
C LEU A 122 -2.96 24.10 17.69
N GLY A 123 -3.72 24.33 16.65
CA GLY A 123 -4.44 25.59 16.43
C GLY A 123 -4.22 26.13 15.02
N THR A 124 -4.22 27.45 14.88
CA THR A 124 -4.11 28.13 13.58
C THR A 124 -2.69 28.14 13.00
N ALA A 125 -1.68 27.87 13.84
CA ALA A 125 -0.28 27.75 13.45
C ALA A 125 0.34 26.53 14.13
N PRO A 126 -0.04 25.32 13.72
CA PRO A 126 0.43 24.10 14.34
C PRO A 126 1.92 23.91 14.14
N LYS A 127 2.60 23.38 15.16
CA LYS A 127 4.04 23.16 15.12
C LYS A 127 4.41 21.91 15.90
N ILE A 128 5.34 21.13 15.35
CA ILE A 128 5.98 20.00 16.03
C ILE A 128 7.48 20.29 16.16
N THR A 129 7.99 20.10 17.36
CA THR A 129 9.42 20.15 17.65
C THR A 129 9.81 18.80 18.25
N HIS A 130 10.67 18.06 17.57
CA HIS A 130 11.19 16.77 18.04
C HIS A 130 12.71 16.76 17.92
N LYS A 131 13.37 16.53 19.05
CA LYS A 131 14.82 16.33 19.13
C LYS A 131 15.08 15.00 19.81
N PRO A 132 15.32 13.94 19.04
CA PRO A 132 15.63 12.63 19.59
C PRO A 132 16.89 12.65 20.44
N LEU A 133 16.88 11.92 21.56
CA LEU A 133 18.09 11.72 22.35
C LEU A 133 19.07 10.84 21.54
N ILE A 134 20.22 11.40 21.18
CA ILE A 134 21.22 10.72 20.34
C ILE A 134 22.13 9.81 21.16
N ILE A 135 22.41 10.18 22.40
CA ILE A 135 23.34 9.42 23.28
C ILE A 135 22.60 9.06 24.57
N GLY A 136 22.53 7.78 24.87
CA GLY A 136 21.84 7.24 26.05
C GLY A 136 20.60 6.43 25.69
N ASP A 137 19.87 6.04 26.73
CA ASP A 137 18.61 5.29 26.58
C ASP A 137 17.46 6.25 26.30
N ARG A 138 16.76 6.07 25.20
CA ARG A 138 15.59 6.87 24.83
C ARG A 138 14.33 6.57 25.68
N GLY A 139 14.34 5.48 26.44
CA GLY A 139 13.18 5.06 27.23
C GLY A 139 12.12 4.35 26.38
N LYS A 140 10.86 4.35 26.87
CA LYS A 140 9.74 3.73 26.17
C LYS A 140 9.11 4.68 25.14
N PRO A 141 8.47 4.15 24.08
CA PRO A 141 7.70 4.97 23.17
C PRO A 141 6.49 5.59 23.91
N ILE A 142 6.25 6.88 23.69
CA ILE A 142 5.15 7.62 24.33
C ILE A 142 4.08 8.06 23.33
N CYS A 143 4.47 8.39 22.11
CA CYS A 143 3.54 8.71 21.02
C CYS A 143 4.21 8.52 19.67
N VAL A 144 3.39 8.55 18.61
CA VAL A 144 3.85 8.66 17.23
C VAL A 144 3.24 9.92 16.62
N TYR A 145 3.98 10.57 15.72
CA TYR A 145 3.42 11.64 14.93
C TYR A 145 3.73 11.45 13.45
N ALA A 146 2.88 12.03 12.62
CA ALA A 146 3.11 12.14 11.19
C ALA A 146 3.00 13.61 10.75
N VAL A 147 3.82 13.98 9.78
CA VAL A 147 3.79 15.29 9.14
C VAL A 147 3.74 15.09 7.65
N ALA A 148 2.80 15.75 6.98
CA ALA A 148 2.74 15.80 5.53
C ALA A 148 2.79 17.27 5.07
N VAL A 149 3.68 17.57 4.12
CA VAL A 149 3.80 18.88 3.47
C VAL A 149 3.35 18.73 2.03
N THR A 150 2.39 19.53 1.62
CA THR A 150 1.87 19.54 0.26
C THR A 150 2.69 20.44 -0.66
N THR A 151 2.52 20.29 -1.96
CA THR A 151 3.23 21.10 -2.98
C THR A 151 2.83 22.58 -2.97
N ASN A 152 1.63 22.90 -2.45
CA ASN A 152 1.17 24.27 -2.21
C ASN A 152 1.49 24.78 -0.80
N GLU A 153 2.47 24.16 -0.12
CA GLU A 153 2.98 24.55 1.21
C GLU A 153 1.97 24.41 2.36
N GLY A 154 0.89 23.64 2.16
CA GLY A 154 0.01 23.21 3.26
C GLY A 154 0.72 22.17 4.13
N GLU A 155 0.63 22.35 5.45
CA GLU A 155 1.20 21.42 6.42
C GLU A 155 0.10 20.72 7.20
N TYR A 156 0.21 19.40 7.33
CA TYR A 156 -0.75 18.54 8.05
C TYR A 156 -0.01 17.75 9.11
N TYR A 157 -0.57 17.72 10.31
CA TYR A 157 0.02 17.08 11.47
C TYR A 157 -0.98 16.12 12.10
N GLU A 158 -0.51 14.96 12.49
CA GLU A 158 -1.27 13.97 13.27
C GLU A 158 -0.38 13.45 14.39
N VAL A 159 -0.89 13.45 15.62
CA VAL A 159 -0.20 12.90 16.80
C VAL A 159 -1.10 11.86 17.44
N MET A 160 -0.58 10.64 17.63
CA MET A 160 -1.26 9.51 18.25
C MET A 160 -0.50 9.03 19.46
N ASN A 161 -1.23 8.86 20.58
CA ASN A 161 -0.73 8.33 21.86
C ASN A 161 -0.95 6.82 21.97
#